data_ed381d0371e364bbc68d463ced94eab9
#
_entry.id   ed381d0371e364bbc68d463ced94eab9
#
_cell.length_a   1.000
_cell.length_b   1.000
_cell.length_c   1.000
_cell.angle_alpha   90.00
_cell.angle_beta   90.00
_cell.angle_gamma   90.00
#
_symmetry.space_group_name_H-M   'P 1'
#
loop_
_entity.id
_entity.type
_entity.pdbx_description
1 polymer ?
#
loop_
_entity_poly.entity_id
_entity_poly.type
_entity_poly.pdbx_seq_one_letter_code
_entity_poly.pdbx_strand_id
1 'polypeptide(L)'
;MAPSARARVSVVLALVTALTGLTACAASAPAASAPARITASDIAAMAPVEVVDTLEALPVDERPSDVTVSVRPDRLVITADGAETERPLPEDLFYLSLAPYVDQTHDCFFHSLTTCLGELGGAALDVTVTDSSGVTLVDETVTAADNGFVGLWLPRGIDATLEVAYDGARATTPISTGAEDPTCLTGLHLS
;
A
#
# COMPACT_ATOMS: atom_id res chain seq x y z
N MET A 1 -23.53 100.02 19.29
CA MET A 1 -23.02 98.70 19.64
C MET A 1 -23.05 97.86 18.38
N ALA A 2 -21.90 97.74 17.73
CA ALA A 2 -21.76 96.99 16.48
C ALA A 2 -20.89 95.75 16.74
N PRO A 3 -21.21 94.56 16.26
CA PRO A 3 -20.30 93.46 16.24
C PRO A 3 -19.49 93.39 14.94
N SER A 4 -18.20 93.20 15.10
CA SER A 4 -17.18 93.01 14.09
C SER A 4 -17.32 91.74 13.25
N ALA A 5 -17.22 91.93 11.94
CA ALA A 5 -17.11 90.85 11.00
C ALA A 5 -15.68 90.25 11.01
N ARG A 6 -15.55 88.95 11.22
CA ARG A 6 -14.30 88.24 11.03
C ARG A 6 -14.32 87.50 9.70
N ALA A 7 -13.37 87.89 8.87
CA ALA A 7 -13.08 87.21 7.58
C ALA A 7 -12.58 85.82 7.78
N ARG A 8 -13.13 84.84 7.06
CA ARG A 8 -12.65 83.46 7.00
C ARG A 8 -11.77 83.29 5.77
N VAL A 9 -10.50 83.06 6.00
CA VAL A 9 -9.55 82.65 4.96
C VAL A 9 -9.70 81.18 4.72
N SER A 10 -10.15 80.82 3.53
CA SER A 10 -10.20 79.35 3.15
C SER A 10 -8.85 78.99 2.52
N VAL A 11 -8.11 78.13 3.18
CA VAL A 11 -6.94 77.50 2.63
C VAL A 11 -7.38 76.24 1.91
N VAL A 12 -7.25 76.17 0.61
CA VAL A 12 -7.45 75.03 -0.25
C VAL A 12 -6.16 74.20 -0.22
N LEU A 13 -6.19 73.08 0.51
CA LEU A 13 -5.11 72.10 0.53
C LEU A 13 -5.34 71.09 -0.59
N ALA A 14 -4.52 71.21 -1.68
CA ALA A 14 -4.53 70.24 -2.76
C ALA A 14 -3.84 68.93 -2.30
N LEU A 15 -4.62 67.86 -2.17
CA LEU A 15 -4.12 66.50 -1.83
C LEU A 15 -3.71 65.81 -3.12
N VAL A 16 -2.39 65.72 -3.35
CA VAL A 16 -1.84 64.89 -4.44
C VAL A 16 -1.74 63.44 -3.93
N THR A 17 -2.66 62.59 -4.37
CA THR A 17 -2.60 61.16 -4.11
C THR A 17 -1.69 60.46 -5.13
N ALA A 18 -0.47 60.11 -4.70
CA ALA A 18 0.42 59.24 -5.46
C ALA A 18 -0.08 57.80 -5.34
N LEU A 19 -0.64 57.21 -6.40
CA LEU A 19 -0.90 55.78 -6.53
C LEU A 19 0.43 55.04 -6.76
N THR A 20 1.00 54.48 -5.71
CA THR A 20 2.07 53.51 -5.86
C THR A 20 1.44 52.12 -6.15
N GLY A 21 1.52 51.69 -7.41
CA GLY A 21 1.12 50.35 -7.81
C GLY A 21 2.05 49.32 -7.21
N LEU A 22 1.55 48.52 -6.23
CA LEU A 22 2.19 47.29 -5.82
C LEU A 22 1.91 46.20 -6.87
N THR A 23 2.88 45.96 -7.74
CA THR A 23 2.91 44.74 -8.56
C THR A 23 3.26 43.56 -7.63
N ALA A 24 2.24 42.85 -7.14
CA ALA A 24 2.42 41.56 -6.46
C ALA A 24 2.85 40.53 -7.50
N CYS A 25 4.13 40.19 -7.55
CA CYS A 25 4.59 38.97 -8.20
C CYS A 25 4.01 37.78 -7.43
N ALA A 26 2.92 37.20 -7.93
CA ALA A 26 2.47 35.90 -7.49
C ALA A 26 3.52 34.85 -7.91
N ALA A 27 4.40 34.49 -7.00
CA ALA A 27 5.25 33.31 -7.17
C ALA A 27 4.33 32.10 -7.20
N SER A 28 4.13 31.52 -8.40
CA SER A 28 3.48 30.22 -8.54
C SER A 28 4.34 29.21 -7.77
N ALA A 29 3.85 28.67 -6.66
CA ALA A 29 4.47 27.54 -6.01
C ALA A 29 4.54 26.38 -7.03
N PRO A 30 5.67 25.67 -7.14
CA PRO A 30 5.73 24.48 -7.98
C PRO A 30 4.63 23.53 -7.53
N ALA A 31 3.79 23.10 -8.45
CA ALA A 31 2.82 22.05 -8.21
C ALA A 31 3.63 20.83 -7.72
N ALA A 32 3.30 20.30 -6.53
CA ALA A 32 3.87 19.05 -6.07
C ALA A 32 3.57 18.01 -7.14
N SER A 33 4.61 17.47 -7.78
CA SER A 33 4.47 16.37 -8.73
C SER A 33 3.83 15.22 -7.97
N ALA A 34 2.75 14.65 -8.50
CA ALA A 34 2.20 13.40 -7.98
C ALA A 34 3.35 12.36 -7.91
N PRO A 35 3.40 11.52 -6.87
CA PRO A 35 4.41 10.48 -6.79
C PRO A 35 4.38 9.67 -8.09
N ALA A 36 5.56 9.41 -8.65
CA ALA A 36 5.67 8.63 -9.88
C ALA A 36 5.19 7.21 -9.56
N ARG A 37 4.16 6.74 -10.26
CA ARG A 37 3.67 5.36 -10.12
C ARG A 37 4.74 4.40 -10.60
N ILE A 38 4.85 3.24 -9.93
CA ILE A 38 5.72 2.15 -10.35
C ILE A 38 5.28 1.67 -11.73
N THR A 39 6.24 1.56 -12.65
CA THR A 39 6.02 1.12 -14.02
C THR A 39 6.49 -0.32 -14.24
N ALA A 40 6.09 -0.94 -15.35
CA ALA A 40 6.60 -2.26 -15.77
C ALA A 40 8.14 -2.28 -15.88
N SER A 41 8.75 -1.17 -16.28
CA SER A 41 10.21 -1.04 -16.37
C SER A 41 10.88 -1.02 -15.01
N ASP A 42 10.27 -0.37 -14.01
CA ASP A 42 10.76 -0.36 -12.64
C ASP A 42 10.70 -1.77 -12.04
N ILE A 43 9.56 -2.47 -12.23
CA ILE A 43 9.37 -3.86 -11.80
C ILE A 43 10.41 -4.78 -12.44
N ALA A 44 10.70 -4.60 -13.73
CA ALA A 44 11.70 -5.40 -14.44
C ALA A 44 13.13 -5.18 -13.92
N ALA A 45 13.43 -4.02 -13.35
CA ALA A 45 14.74 -3.68 -12.80
C ALA A 45 14.97 -4.19 -11.37
N MET A 46 13.90 -4.44 -10.58
CA MET A 46 13.99 -4.94 -9.21
C MET A 46 14.37 -6.41 -9.14
N ALA A 47 14.95 -6.87 -8.02
CA ALA A 47 15.05 -8.30 -7.71
C ALA A 47 13.64 -8.88 -7.40
N PRO A 48 13.38 -10.20 -7.67
CA PRO A 48 12.05 -10.78 -7.47
C PRO A 48 11.47 -10.61 -6.05
N VAL A 49 12.27 -10.75 -5.01
CA VAL A 49 11.85 -10.51 -3.61
C VAL A 49 11.48 -9.04 -3.42
N GLU A 50 12.29 -8.12 -3.95
CA GLU A 50 12.04 -6.69 -3.89
C GLU A 50 10.73 -6.30 -4.61
N VAL A 51 10.40 -6.97 -5.73
CA VAL A 51 9.11 -6.78 -6.42
C VAL A 51 7.95 -7.13 -5.49
N VAL A 52 8.03 -8.29 -4.82
CA VAL A 52 6.99 -8.73 -3.87
C VAL A 52 6.83 -7.71 -2.75
N ASP A 53 7.90 -7.41 -2.04
CA ASP A 53 7.88 -6.55 -0.86
C ASP A 53 7.41 -5.11 -1.21
N THR A 54 7.85 -4.61 -2.37
CA THR A 54 7.47 -3.27 -2.84
C THR A 54 6.00 -3.19 -3.22
N LEU A 55 5.50 -4.13 -4.04
CA LEU A 55 4.13 -4.09 -4.52
C LEU A 55 3.12 -4.40 -3.41
N GLU A 56 3.45 -5.28 -2.46
CA GLU A 56 2.59 -5.58 -1.32
C GLU A 56 2.43 -4.36 -0.40
N ALA A 57 3.49 -3.57 -0.22
CA ALA A 57 3.49 -2.38 0.62
C ALA A 57 2.79 -1.17 -0.01
N LEU A 58 2.49 -1.19 -1.32
CA LEU A 58 1.84 -0.06 -1.99
C LEU A 58 0.38 0.11 -1.53
N PRO A 59 -0.06 1.36 -1.28
CA PRO A 59 -1.48 1.69 -1.20
C PRO A 59 -2.24 1.20 -2.43
N VAL A 60 -3.49 0.78 -2.26
CA VAL A 60 -4.29 0.19 -3.34
C VAL A 60 -4.45 1.14 -4.53
N ASP A 61 -4.59 2.43 -4.29
CA ASP A 61 -4.76 3.46 -5.32
C ASP A 61 -3.42 3.84 -6.03
N GLU A 62 -2.28 3.43 -5.46
CA GLU A 62 -0.95 3.63 -6.07
C GLU A 62 -0.46 2.42 -6.86
N ARG A 63 -1.16 1.27 -6.78
CA ARG A 63 -0.79 0.06 -7.51
C ARG A 63 -0.87 0.26 -9.03
N PRO A 64 0.07 -0.30 -9.81
CA PRO A 64 0.01 -0.24 -11.26
C PRO A 64 -1.26 -0.95 -11.78
N SER A 65 -1.99 -0.34 -12.71
CA SER A 65 -3.18 -0.91 -13.32
C SER A 65 -2.93 -1.55 -14.70
N ASP A 66 -1.76 -1.33 -15.27
CA ASP A 66 -1.30 -1.80 -16.58
C ASP A 66 -0.35 -3.01 -16.47
N VAL A 67 -0.02 -3.42 -15.25
CA VAL A 67 0.82 -4.59 -14.95
C VAL A 67 0.11 -5.50 -13.97
N THR A 68 0.08 -6.80 -14.25
CA THR A 68 -0.33 -7.82 -13.29
C THR A 68 0.90 -8.61 -12.85
N VAL A 69 1.08 -8.75 -11.54
CA VAL A 69 2.15 -9.57 -10.95
C VAL A 69 1.54 -10.63 -10.07
N SER A 70 1.65 -11.89 -10.50
CA SER A 70 1.15 -13.06 -9.76
C SER A 70 2.32 -13.82 -9.14
N VAL A 71 2.19 -14.17 -7.86
CA VAL A 71 3.15 -14.99 -7.14
C VAL A 71 2.78 -16.46 -7.31
N ARG A 72 3.71 -17.24 -7.86
CA ARG A 72 3.65 -18.70 -7.92
C ARG A 72 4.57 -19.27 -6.84
N PRO A 73 4.49 -20.59 -6.55
CA PRO A 73 5.36 -21.19 -5.55
C PRO A 73 6.85 -20.95 -5.77
N ASP A 74 7.31 -20.89 -7.02
CA ASP A 74 8.72 -20.85 -7.41
C ASP A 74 9.11 -19.62 -8.25
N ARG A 75 8.15 -18.79 -8.65
CA ARG A 75 8.40 -17.65 -9.55
C ARG A 75 7.32 -16.57 -9.46
N LEU A 76 7.66 -15.41 -9.96
CA LEU A 76 6.70 -14.37 -10.33
C LEU A 76 6.30 -14.55 -11.79
N VAL A 77 5.01 -14.36 -12.08
CA VAL A 77 4.48 -14.22 -13.43
C VAL A 77 4.02 -12.77 -13.60
N ILE A 78 4.69 -12.04 -14.50
CA ILE A 78 4.48 -10.61 -14.74
C ILE A 78 3.87 -10.46 -16.12
N THR A 79 2.67 -9.88 -16.19
CA THR A 79 1.98 -9.59 -17.45
C THR A 79 1.89 -8.08 -17.65
N ALA A 80 2.50 -7.58 -18.72
CA ALA A 80 2.47 -6.18 -19.12
C ALA A 80 2.35 -6.09 -20.64
N ASP A 81 1.53 -5.16 -21.17
CA ASP A 81 1.31 -4.96 -22.62
C ASP A 81 0.91 -6.25 -23.36
N GLY A 82 0.23 -7.19 -22.68
CA GLY A 82 -0.17 -8.48 -23.23
C GLY A 82 0.95 -9.50 -23.35
N ALA A 83 2.15 -9.21 -22.90
CA ALA A 83 3.28 -10.13 -22.81
C ALA A 83 3.46 -10.66 -21.39
N GLU A 84 3.79 -11.94 -21.26
CA GLU A 84 4.08 -12.59 -19.99
C GLU A 84 5.58 -12.84 -19.84
N THR A 85 6.12 -12.57 -18.65
CA THR A 85 7.51 -12.81 -18.29
C THR A 85 7.55 -13.52 -16.95
N GLU A 86 8.36 -14.56 -16.83
CA GLU A 86 8.59 -15.29 -15.59
C GLU A 86 9.91 -14.90 -14.94
N ARG A 87 9.92 -14.80 -13.61
CA ARG A 87 11.13 -14.50 -12.83
C ARG A 87 11.21 -15.42 -11.62
N PRO A 88 12.27 -16.25 -11.51
CA PRO A 88 12.38 -17.22 -10.42
C PRO A 88 12.49 -16.53 -9.06
N LEU A 89 11.81 -17.09 -8.07
CA LEU A 89 11.98 -16.78 -6.64
C LEU A 89 13.15 -17.60 -6.06
N PRO A 90 13.68 -17.22 -4.88
CA PRO A 90 14.69 -18.02 -4.18
C PRO A 90 14.22 -19.47 -3.96
N GLU A 91 15.12 -20.43 -4.17
CA GLU A 91 14.79 -21.86 -4.12
C GLU A 91 14.42 -22.34 -2.71
N ASP A 92 14.89 -21.65 -1.67
CA ASP A 92 14.70 -21.97 -0.26
C ASP A 92 13.50 -21.24 0.38
N LEU A 93 12.91 -20.27 -0.32
CA LEU A 93 11.81 -19.45 0.16
C LEU A 93 10.50 -19.72 -0.57
N PHE A 94 9.41 -19.61 0.17
CA PHE A 94 8.03 -19.62 -0.32
C PHE A 94 7.32 -18.37 0.20
N TYR A 95 6.68 -17.62 -0.69
CA TYR A 95 5.86 -16.49 -0.30
C TYR A 95 4.40 -16.90 -0.14
N LEU A 96 3.89 -16.81 1.09
CA LEU A 96 2.48 -17.02 1.41
C LEU A 96 1.83 -15.69 1.74
N SER A 97 0.80 -15.32 0.99
CA SER A 97 -0.01 -14.15 1.26
C SER A 97 -1.35 -14.58 1.86
N LEU A 98 -1.72 -14.01 2.99
CA LEU A 98 -2.94 -14.36 3.73
C LEU A 98 -3.85 -13.15 3.91
N ALA A 99 -5.16 -13.35 3.73
CA ALA A 99 -6.20 -12.37 3.96
C ALA A 99 -7.28 -12.97 4.89
N PRO A 100 -7.13 -12.82 6.21
CA PRO A 100 -8.18 -13.19 7.14
C PRO A 100 -9.38 -12.26 6.97
N TYR A 101 -10.58 -12.76 7.31
CA TYR A 101 -11.81 -12.01 7.15
C TYR A 101 -12.82 -12.32 8.26
N VAL A 102 -13.77 -11.40 8.47
CA VAL A 102 -14.91 -11.54 9.37
C VAL A 102 -16.20 -11.74 8.57
N ASP A 103 -16.45 -10.89 7.58
CA ASP A 103 -17.69 -10.85 6.81
C ASP A 103 -17.53 -11.24 5.34
N GLN A 104 -16.41 -10.86 4.69
CA GLN A 104 -16.26 -10.97 3.24
C GLN A 104 -14.90 -11.54 2.82
N THR A 105 -14.96 -12.46 1.87
CA THR A 105 -13.76 -13.02 1.22
C THR A 105 -14.01 -13.30 -0.25
N HIS A 106 -12.98 -13.77 -0.95
CA HIS A 106 -13.04 -14.23 -2.33
C HIS A 106 -12.14 -15.47 -2.49
N ASP A 107 -12.36 -16.25 -3.53
CA ASP A 107 -11.50 -17.38 -3.84
C ASP A 107 -10.21 -16.90 -4.51
N CYS A 108 -9.07 -17.34 -3.97
CA CYS A 108 -7.75 -17.05 -4.52
C CYS A 108 -6.83 -18.26 -4.32
N PHE A 109 -6.07 -18.64 -5.35
CA PHE A 109 -5.08 -19.72 -5.25
C PHE A 109 -3.66 -19.19 -5.40
N PHE A 110 -3.42 -18.34 -6.39
CA PHE A 110 -2.15 -17.66 -6.55
C PHE A 110 -2.33 -16.16 -6.34
N HIS A 111 -1.56 -15.60 -5.40
CA HIS A 111 -1.66 -14.20 -5.02
C HIS A 111 -1.30 -13.26 -6.16
N SER A 112 -2.11 -12.22 -6.35
CA SER A 112 -1.82 -11.10 -7.26
C SER A 112 -1.46 -9.85 -6.46
N LEU A 113 -0.21 -9.45 -6.54
CA LEU A 113 0.32 -8.26 -5.84
C LEU A 113 -0.32 -6.95 -6.30
N THR A 114 -0.98 -6.97 -7.47
CA THR A 114 -1.56 -5.76 -8.06
C THR A 114 -3.08 -5.70 -7.98
N THR A 115 -3.78 -6.82 -7.76
CA THR A 115 -5.24 -6.86 -7.87
C THR A 115 -5.97 -7.49 -6.70
N CYS A 116 -5.31 -8.33 -5.87
CA CYS A 116 -5.97 -8.94 -4.72
C CYS A 116 -6.33 -7.92 -3.64
N LEU A 117 -7.56 -8.04 -3.11
CA LEU A 117 -8.09 -7.19 -2.04
C LEU A 117 -8.71 -8.07 -0.95
N GLY A 118 -8.30 -7.87 0.29
CA GLY A 118 -8.86 -8.48 1.49
C GLY A 118 -9.68 -7.47 2.29
N GLU A 119 -10.36 -7.93 3.33
CA GLU A 119 -11.27 -7.11 4.13
C GLU A 119 -10.54 -6.22 5.15
N LEU A 120 -9.47 -6.73 5.77
CA LEU A 120 -8.89 -6.17 7.00
C LEU A 120 -7.68 -5.25 6.73
N GLY A 121 -7.79 -4.33 5.76
CA GLY A 121 -6.72 -3.36 5.48
C GLY A 121 -6.32 -2.53 6.69
N GLY A 122 -5.02 -2.49 7.00
CA GLY A 122 -4.46 -1.74 8.13
C GLY A 122 -4.72 -2.34 9.51
N ALA A 123 -5.36 -3.52 9.60
CA ALA A 123 -5.60 -4.19 10.89
C ALA A 123 -4.29 -4.76 11.47
N ALA A 124 -4.16 -4.69 12.80
CA ALA A 124 -3.10 -5.39 13.52
C ALA A 124 -3.55 -6.82 13.81
N LEU A 125 -2.83 -7.79 13.29
CA LEU A 125 -3.12 -9.21 13.35
C LEU A 125 -2.02 -9.94 14.12
N ASP A 126 -2.39 -10.78 15.09
CA ASP A 126 -1.43 -11.69 15.72
C ASP A 126 -1.29 -12.92 14.83
N VAL A 127 -0.10 -13.20 14.36
CA VAL A 127 0.19 -14.30 13.42
C VAL A 127 1.20 -15.25 14.03
N THR A 128 0.84 -16.52 14.09
CA THR A 128 1.74 -17.60 14.54
C THR A 128 1.81 -18.67 13.46
N VAL A 129 3.02 -19.09 13.10
CA VAL A 129 3.27 -20.25 12.23
C VAL A 129 4.16 -21.23 12.99
N THR A 130 3.67 -22.46 13.17
CA THR A 130 4.41 -23.53 13.83
C THR A 130 4.54 -24.72 12.86
N ASP A 131 5.78 -25.16 12.61
CA ASP A 131 6.01 -26.30 11.73
C ASP A 131 5.56 -27.64 12.34
N SER A 132 5.53 -28.69 11.53
CA SER A 132 5.13 -30.03 11.96
C SER A 132 6.03 -30.66 13.04
N SER A 133 7.23 -30.11 13.26
CA SER A 133 8.14 -30.53 14.35
C SER A 133 7.89 -29.79 15.67
N GLY A 134 7.02 -28.77 15.66
CA GLY A 134 6.69 -27.92 16.81
C GLY A 134 7.60 -26.70 16.95
N VAL A 135 8.40 -26.37 15.93
CA VAL A 135 9.21 -25.14 15.89
C VAL A 135 8.34 -23.98 15.43
N THR A 136 8.32 -22.92 16.23
CA THR A 136 7.66 -21.66 15.84
C THR A 136 8.54 -20.90 14.84
N LEU A 137 8.01 -20.68 13.65
CA LEU A 137 8.68 -19.97 12.55
C LEU A 137 8.31 -18.49 12.53
N VAL A 138 7.07 -18.16 12.91
CA VAL A 138 6.55 -16.79 13.02
C VAL A 138 5.76 -16.70 14.32
N ASP A 139 5.94 -15.63 15.09
CA ASP A 139 5.16 -15.31 16.30
C ASP A 139 5.23 -13.79 16.52
N GLU A 140 4.38 -13.06 15.81
CA GLU A 140 4.43 -11.60 15.81
C GLU A 140 3.07 -10.96 15.54
N THR A 141 2.89 -9.72 16.00
CA THR A 141 1.80 -8.86 15.59
C THR A 141 2.22 -8.10 14.34
N VAL A 142 1.53 -8.34 13.22
CA VAL A 142 1.77 -7.68 11.93
C VAL A 142 0.61 -6.78 11.55
N THR A 143 0.90 -5.68 10.86
CA THR A 143 -0.15 -4.83 10.29
C THR A 143 -0.43 -5.30 8.87
N ALA A 144 -1.68 -5.67 8.59
CA ALA A 144 -2.11 -5.96 7.22
C ALA A 144 -1.87 -4.75 6.31
N ALA A 145 -1.39 -4.99 5.11
CA ALA A 145 -1.22 -3.94 4.11
C ALA A 145 -2.57 -3.29 3.76
N ASP A 146 -2.54 -2.17 3.06
CA ASP A 146 -3.75 -1.44 2.65
C ASP A 146 -4.75 -2.31 1.89
N ASN A 147 -4.27 -3.31 1.15
CA ASN A 147 -5.08 -4.30 0.45
C ASN A 147 -5.70 -5.38 1.35
N GLY A 148 -5.47 -5.38 2.66
CA GLY A 148 -5.97 -6.36 3.61
C GLY A 148 -5.20 -7.69 3.66
N PHE A 149 -4.00 -7.74 3.06
CA PHE A 149 -3.16 -8.92 3.07
C PHE A 149 -1.97 -8.78 4.02
N VAL A 150 -1.47 -9.91 4.49
CA VAL A 150 -0.18 -10.07 5.17
C VAL A 150 0.65 -11.06 4.36
N GLY A 151 1.84 -10.68 3.98
CA GLY A 151 2.80 -11.55 3.28
C GLY A 151 3.83 -12.16 4.24
N LEU A 152 4.07 -13.45 4.10
CA LEU A 152 5.05 -14.20 4.88
C LEU A 152 6.03 -14.89 3.95
N TRP A 153 7.33 -14.67 4.19
CA TRP A 153 8.39 -15.48 3.60
C TRP A 153 8.69 -16.66 4.53
N LEU A 154 8.36 -17.87 4.09
CA LEU A 154 8.52 -19.10 4.84
C LEU A 154 9.56 -20.02 4.17
N PRO A 155 10.17 -20.95 4.92
CA PRO A 155 10.96 -22.01 4.30
C PRO A 155 10.12 -22.82 3.31
N ARG A 156 10.71 -23.22 2.19
CA ARG A 156 10.04 -24.05 1.20
C ARG A 156 9.98 -25.51 1.64
N GLY A 157 8.90 -26.22 1.28
CA GLY A 157 8.74 -27.65 1.46
C GLY A 157 8.45 -28.08 2.90
N ILE A 158 7.81 -27.21 3.68
CA ILE A 158 7.37 -27.52 5.03
C ILE A 158 5.86 -27.74 5.10
N ASP A 159 5.43 -28.52 6.10
CA ASP A 159 4.07 -28.56 6.62
C ASP A 159 4.03 -27.79 7.94
N ALA A 160 3.05 -26.92 8.13
CA ALA A 160 2.92 -26.08 9.31
C ALA A 160 1.46 -25.83 9.68
N THR A 161 1.24 -25.27 10.85
CA THR A 161 -0.05 -24.73 11.30
C THR A 161 0.07 -23.21 11.37
N LEU A 162 -0.83 -22.52 10.69
CA LEU A 162 -1.03 -21.07 10.77
C LEU A 162 -2.16 -20.78 11.74
N GLU A 163 -1.93 -19.88 12.69
CA GLU A 163 -2.97 -19.26 13.51
C GLU A 163 -2.93 -17.74 13.27
N VAL A 164 -4.12 -17.14 13.08
CA VAL A 164 -4.30 -15.69 13.00
C VAL A 164 -5.35 -15.29 14.01
N ALA A 165 -5.08 -14.24 14.80
CA ALA A 165 -6.05 -13.67 15.73
C ALA A 165 -6.24 -12.17 15.48
N TYR A 166 -7.48 -11.71 15.66
CA TYR A 166 -7.88 -10.31 15.51
C TYR A 166 -9.12 -10.04 16.36
N ASP A 167 -9.08 -9.00 17.19
CA ASP A 167 -10.20 -8.53 18.04
C ASP A 167 -10.88 -9.65 18.86
N GLY A 168 -10.09 -10.60 19.35
CA GLY A 168 -10.55 -11.73 20.16
C GLY A 168 -11.07 -12.93 19.35
N ALA A 169 -11.27 -12.80 18.04
CA ALA A 169 -11.58 -13.89 17.11
C ALA A 169 -10.28 -14.51 16.57
N ARG A 170 -10.35 -15.76 16.09
CA ARG A 170 -9.18 -16.46 15.52
C ARG A 170 -9.55 -17.42 14.41
N ALA A 171 -8.58 -17.70 13.56
CA ALA A 171 -8.63 -18.76 12.57
C ALA A 171 -7.36 -19.61 12.69
N THR A 172 -7.50 -20.92 12.55
CA THR A 172 -6.38 -21.86 12.54
C THR A 172 -6.53 -22.80 11.35
N THR A 173 -5.46 -22.98 10.57
CA THR A 173 -5.48 -23.85 9.40
C THR A 173 -4.12 -24.50 9.16
N PRO A 174 -4.08 -25.75 8.66
CA PRO A 174 -2.84 -26.31 8.13
C PRO A 174 -2.44 -25.56 6.86
N ILE A 175 -1.14 -25.38 6.67
CA ILE A 175 -0.51 -24.84 5.48
C ILE A 175 0.64 -25.74 5.04
N SER A 176 0.96 -25.69 3.76
CA SER A 176 2.15 -26.28 3.18
C SER A 176 2.81 -25.33 2.18
N THR A 177 4.10 -25.50 1.92
CA THR A 177 4.91 -24.60 1.10
C THR A 177 5.62 -25.34 -0.04
N GLY A 178 4.98 -26.36 -0.58
CA GLY A 178 5.47 -27.16 -1.71
C GLY A 178 5.24 -26.50 -3.08
N ALA A 179 5.59 -27.23 -4.13
CA ALA A 179 5.54 -26.73 -5.49
C ALA A 179 4.13 -26.54 -6.07
N GLU A 180 3.13 -27.25 -5.51
CA GLU A 180 1.74 -27.20 -5.96
C GLU A 180 0.82 -26.45 -4.99
N ASP A 181 1.37 -25.89 -3.92
CA ASP A 181 0.58 -25.26 -2.86
C ASP A 181 0.15 -23.83 -3.24
N PRO A 182 -0.98 -23.36 -2.67
CA PRO A 182 -1.47 -22.01 -2.92
C PRO A 182 -0.54 -20.97 -2.30
N THR A 183 -0.28 -19.90 -3.03
CA THR A 183 0.43 -18.71 -2.51
C THR A 183 -0.53 -17.65 -1.96
N CYS A 184 -1.83 -17.89 -2.07
CA CYS A 184 -2.89 -17.01 -1.61
C CYS A 184 -3.84 -17.78 -0.68
N LEU A 185 -4.02 -17.29 0.54
CA LEU A 185 -4.86 -17.90 1.54
C LEU A 185 -5.95 -16.93 1.99
N THR A 186 -7.14 -17.09 1.42
CA THR A 186 -8.31 -16.22 1.65
C THR A 186 -9.44 -16.90 2.41
N GLY A 187 -9.31 -18.19 2.74
CA GLY A 187 -10.29 -18.97 3.49
C GLY A 187 -10.18 -18.85 5.03
N LEU A 188 -9.52 -17.82 5.57
CA LEU A 188 -9.28 -17.62 7.00
C LEU A 188 -10.42 -16.86 7.66
N HIS A 189 -11.55 -17.52 7.92
CA HIS A 189 -12.68 -16.93 8.65
C HIS A 189 -12.37 -16.82 10.15
N LEU A 190 -12.33 -15.60 10.65
CA LEU A 190 -12.13 -15.28 12.07
C LEU A 190 -13.45 -15.45 12.85
N SER A 191 -13.45 -16.30 13.88
CA SER A 191 -14.65 -16.59 14.68
C SER A 191 -14.32 -16.91 16.15
#